data_92c0ca28ccde221930b6e2165a915f9c
#
_entry.id   92c0ca28ccde221930b6e2165a915f9c
#
_cell.length_a   1.000
_cell.length_b   1.000
_cell.length_c   1.000
_cell.angle_alpha   90.00
_cell.angle_beta   90.00
_cell.angle_gamma   90.00
#
_symmetry.space_group_name_H-M   'P 1'
#
loop_
_entity.id
_entity.type
_entity.pdbx_description
1 polymer ?
#
loop_
_entity_poly.entity_id
_entity_poly.type
_entity_poly.pdbx_seq_one_letter_code
_entity_poly.pdbx_strand_id
1 'polypeptide(L)'
;RNGSGKTTTANIIMGHPDYEVESGIVELNGENLLEMETWERARKGVFLSFQYPQSVPGLQVGNFLRKSVAAILGDEAAKGSEFRKKLKESMKELDIPASFLGRYVNDGFSGGEKKRFEILQLMLIKPKLAILDETDSGLDIDGIRTVAKGINAAIRGTDSGALIITHYSRILEHVQPDKIHVLIAGKIVKTGGPELALELEEKGYDWLETGSDK
;
A
#
# COMPACT_ATOMS: atom_id res chain seq x y z
N ARG A 1 -5.58 17.02 -1.20
CA ARG A 1 -4.87 17.95 -0.28
C ARG A 1 -4.51 17.26 1.03
N ASN A 2 -3.54 17.78 1.76
CA ASN A 2 -3.22 17.31 3.11
C ASN A 2 -4.42 17.55 4.05
N GLY A 3 -4.62 16.66 5.03
CA GLY A 3 -5.75 16.78 5.97
C GLY A 3 -7.13 16.44 5.42
N SER A 4 -7.23 15.88 4.21
CA SER A 4 -8.53 15.53 3.62
C SER A 4 -9.12 14.19 4.13
N GLY A 5 -8.41 13.44 4.98
CA GLY A 5 -8.88 12.17 5.56
C GLY A 5 -8.38 10.90 4.86
N LYS A 6 -7.45 11.00 3.89
CA LYS A 6 -6.95 9.82 3.14
C LYS A 6 -6.28 8.77 4.04
N THR A 7 -5.29 9.17 4.80
CA THR A 7 -4.59 8.30 5.77
C THR A 7 -5.55 7.79 6.85
N THR A 8 -6.49 8.62 7.30
CA THR A 8 -7.56 8.20 8.22
C THR A 8 -8.37 7.06 7.62
N THR A 9 -8.80 7.18 6.36
CA THR A 9 -9.53 6.12 5.65
C THR A 9 -8.71 4.83 5.56
N ALA A 10 -7.43 4.93 5.22
CA ALA A 10 -6.52 3.78 5.17
C ALA A 10 -6.43 3.06 6.53
N ASN A 11 -6.26 3.82 7.60
CA ASN A 11 -6.16 3.31 8.96
C ASN A 11 -7.48 2.66 9.43
N ILE A 12 -8.63 3.26 9.12
CA ILE A 12 -9.95 2.70 9.44
C ILE A 12 -10.16 1.35 8.73
N ILE A 13 -9.83 1.25 7.44
CA ILE A 13 -9.95 -0.02 6.69
C ILE A 13 -9.03 -1.08 7.28
N MET A 14 -7.83 -0.72 7.75
CA MET A 14 -6.91 -1.65 8.40
C MET A 14 -7.31 -1.99 9.85
N GLY A 15 -8.19 -1.19 10.49
CA GLY A 15 -8.63 -1.39 11.87
C GLY A 15 -7.65 -0.84 12.90
N HIS A 16 -7.11 0.37 12.65
CA HIS A 16 -6.23 1.04 13.61
C HIS A 16 -7.02 1.39 14.88
N PRO A 17 -6.52 1.04 16.09
CA PRO A 17 -7.29 1.14 17.34
C PRO A 17 -7.63 2.58 17.76
N ASP A 18 -6.95 3.59 17.24
CA ASP A 18 -7.20 5.00 17.56
C ASP A 18 -8.44 5.58 16.86
N TYR A 19 -9.10 4.79 15.99
CA TYR A 19 -10.26 5.24 15.24
C TYR A 19 -11.49 4.40 15.56
N GLU A 20 -12.58 5.07 15.91
CA GLU A 20 -13.91 4.48 16.07
C GLU A 20 -14.80 4.88 14.90
N VAL A 21 -15.52 3.92 14.34
CA VAL A 21 -16.45 4.14 13.22
C VAL A 21 -17.87 4.24 13.77
N GLU A 22 -18.43 5.43 13.74
CA GLU A 22 -19.79 5.67 14.26
C GLU A 22 -20.87 5.05 13.35
N SER A 23 -20.64 5.05 12.04
CA SER A 23 -21.59 4.51 11.05
C SER A 23 -20.93 4.19 9.73
N GLY A 24 -21.53 3.32 8.96
CA GLY A 24 -21.08 2.92 7.64
C GLY A 24 -20.71 1.44 7.56
N ILE A 25 -20.26 1.00 6.39
CA ILE A 25 -19.91 -0.40 6.10
C ILE A 25 -18.58 -0.41 5.35
N VAL A 26 -17.70 -1.34 5.72
CA VAL A 26 -16.48 -1.66 4.99
C VAL A 26 -16.46 -3.16 4.75
N GLU A 27 -16.65 -3.57 3.51
CA GLU A 27 -16.72 -4.99 3.15
C GLU A 27 -15.57 -5.40 2.23
N LEU A 28 -15.04 -6.60 2.45
CA LEU A 28 -14.12 -7.28 1.56
C LEU A 28 -14.68 -8.68 1.26
N ASN A 29 -14.99 -8.96 0.00
CA ASN A 29 -15.58 -10.24 -0.44
C ASN A 29 -16.87 -10.64 0.33
N GLY A 30 -17.70 -9.65 0.68
CA GLY A 30 -18.96 -9.86 1.42
C GLY A 30 -18.80 -10.03 2.93
N GLU A 31 -17.60 -9.88 3.48
CA GLU A 31 -17.36 -9.90 4.93
C GLU A 31 -17.13 -8.48 5.45
N ASN A 32 -17.81 -8.12 6.54
CA ASN A 32 -17.68 -6.79 7.16
C ASN A 32 -16.36 -6.68 7.92
N LEU A 33 -15.45 -5.85 7.43
CA LEU A 33 -14.15 -5.64 8.07
C LEU A 33 -14.25 -4.90 9.42
N LEU A 34 -15.29 -4.09 9.63
CA LEU A 34 -15.42 -3.31 10.86
C LEU A 34 -15.65 -4.19 12.12
N GLU A 35 -16.10 -5.42 11.94
CA GLU A 35 -16.30 -6.40 13.01
C GLU A 35 -15.03 -7.22 13.33
N MET A 36 -13.93 -6.97 12.58
CA MET A 36 -12.70 -7.75 12.67
C MET A 36 -11.58 -6.95 13.33
N GLU A 37 -10.75 -7.63 14.12
CA GLU A 37 -9.49 -7.10 14.62
C GLU A 37 -8.47 -6.89 13.50
N THR A 38 -7.49 -6.01 13.69
CA THR A 38 -6.44 -5.70 12.69
C THR A 38 -5.76 -6.94 12.12
N TRP A 39 -5.41 -7.91 12.99
CA TRP A 39 -4.76 -9.15 12.56
C TRP A 39 -5.68 -10.08 11.76
N GLU A 40 -6.99 -10.06 12.03
CA GLU A 40 -7.98 -10.81 11.25
C GLU A 40 -8.11 -10.23 9.85
N ARG A 41 -8.20 -8.89 9.73
CA ARG A 41 -8.20 -8.20 8.42
C ARG A 41 -6.96 -8.53 7.61
N ALA A 42 -5.77 -8.56 8.24
CA ALA A 42 -4.54 -8.96 7.57
C ALA A 42 -4.62 -10.41 7.04
N ARG A 43 -5.17 -11.36 7.81
CA ARG A 43 -5.39 -12.74 7.38
C ARG A 43 -6.46 -12.89 6.29
N LYS A 44 -7.44 -11.99 6.25
CA LYS A 44 -8.43 -11.92 5.16
C LYS A 44 -7.83 -11.34 3.87
N GLY A 45 -6.62 -10.82 3.95
CA GLY A 45 -5.86 -10.31 2.81
C GLY A 45 -5.88 -8.80 2.67
N VAL A 46 -6.10 -8.05 3.76
CA VAL A 46 -5.86 -6.59 3.77
C VAL A 46 -4.39 -6.34 4.08
N PHE A 47 -3.74 -5.49 3.30
CA PHE A 47 -2.36 -5.05 3.49
C PHE A 47 -2.32 -3.53 3.51
N LEU A 48 -1.57 -2.96 4.45
CA LEU A 48 -1.33 -1.52 4.54
C LEU A 48 0.18 -1.24 4.44
N SER A 49 0.57 -0.43 3.46
CA SER A 49 1.88 0.22 3.42
C SER A 49 1.77 1.53 4.19
N PHE A 50 2.54 1.66 5.25
CA PHE A 50 2.47 2.82 6.14
C PHE A 50 3.16 4.05 5.54
N GLN A 51 2.61 5.23 5.79
CA GLN A 51 3.30 6.49 5.48
C GLN A 51 4.64 6.61 6.21
N TYR A 52 4.69 6.20 7.48
CA TYR A 52 5.89 6.21 8.34
C TYR A 52 6.12 4.84 8.99
N PRO A 53 6.75 3.88 8.28
CA PRO A 53 7.01 2.56 8.84
C PRO A 53 7.99 2.63 10.00
N GLN A 54 7.60 2.02 11.12
CA GLN A 54 8.38 2.00 12.36
C GLN A 54 9.57 1.04 12.27
N SER A 55 10.65 1.37 12.97
CA SER A 55 11.79 0.45 13.11
C SER A 55 11.51 -0.58 14.20
N VAL A 56 12.01 -1.82 13.98
CA VAL A 56 11.94 -2.90 14.95
C VAL A 56 13.36 -3.41 15.20
N PRO A 57 14.08 -2.80 16.14
CA PRO A 57 15.45 -3.22 16.48
C PRO A 57 15.50 -4.68 16.93
N GLY A 58 16.53 -5.40 16.50
CA GLY A 58 16.71 -6.81 16.85
C GLY A 58 15.93 -7.82 15.98
N LEU A 59 14.93 -7.38 15.20
CA LEU A 59 14.20 -8.25 14.28
C LEU A 59 14.79 -8.16 12.87
N GLN A 60 15.48 -9.20 12.42
CA GLN A 60 16.05 -9.25 11.07
C GLN A 60 14.96 -9.32 9.99
N VAL A 61 15.17 -8.60 8.89
CA VAL A 61 14.29 -8.56 7.70
C VAL A 61 13.94 -9.95 7.19
N GLY A 62 14.92 -10.85 7.03
CA GLY A 62 14.65 -12.20 6.55
C GLY A 62 13.74 -13.01 7.48
N ASN A 63 13.90 -12.88 8.80
CA ASN A 63 13.03 -13.51 9.78
C ASN A 63 11.63 -12.90 9.79
N PHE A 64 11.53 -11.57 9.69
CA PHE A 64 10.26 -10.85 9.62
C PHE A 64 9.46 -11.30 8.39
N LEU A 65 10.04 -11.25 7.19
CA LEU A 65 9.37 -11.65 5.95
C LEU A 65 8.84 -13.09 6.01
N ARG A 66 9.67 -14.03 6.49
CA ARG A 66 9.27 -15.43 6.64
C ARG A 66 8.10 -15.58 7.60
N LYS A 67 8.15 -14.92 8.76
CA LYS A 67 7.08 -14.97 9.76
C LYS A 67 5.80 -14.31 9.27
N SER A 68 5.88 -13.19 8.55
CA SER A 68 4.72 -12.50 7.98
C SER A 68 4.03 -13.36 6.92
N VAL A 69 4.78 -13.97 6.01
CA VAL A 69 4.23 -14.89 5.01
C VAL A 69 3.60 -16.10 5.69
N ALA A 70 4.25 -16.70 6.71
CA ALA A 70 3.68 -17.83 7.46
C ALA A 70 2.37 -17.45 8.17
N ALA A 71 2.30 -16.28 8.78
CA ALA A 71 1.12 -15.83 9.51
C ALA A 71 -0.10 -15.58 8.61
N ILE A 72 0.11 -15.17 7.35
CA ILE A 72 -0.95 -14.81 6.40
C ILE A 72 -1.29 -15.95 5.44
N LEU A 73 -0.27 -16.60 4.88
CA LEU A 73 -0.44 -17.64 3.85
C LEU A 73 -0.25 -19.07 4.36
N GLY A 74 0.09 -19.22 5.65
CA GLY A 74 0.39 -20.51 6.28
C GLY A 74 1.87 -20.88 6.23
N ASP A 75 2.26 -21.77 7.14
CA ASP A 75 3.66 -22.17 7.34
C ASP A 75 4.33 -22.73 6.10
N GLU A 76 3.62 -23.50 5.30
CA GLU A 76 4.17 -24.10 4.09
C GLU A 76 4.57 -23.08 3.04
N ALA A 77 3.81 -21.96 2.92
CA ALA A 77 4.13 -20.86 2.00
C ALA A 77 5.45 -20.14 2.37
N ALA A 78 5.86 -20.22 3.64
CA ALA A 78 7.08 -19.57 4.17
C ALA A 78 8.30 -20.50 4.22
N LYS A 79 8.18 -21.73 3.68
CA LYS A 79 9.23 -22.75 3.75
C LYS A 79 9.72 -23.16 2.34
N GLY A 80 10.82 -23.89 2.34
CA GLY A 80 11.29 -24.58 1.12
C GLY A 80 12.02 -23.69 0.12
N SER A 81 12.23 -24.29 -1.05
CA SER A 81 12.94 -23.65 -2.17
C SER A 81 12.09 -22.63 -2.90
N GLU A 82 10.79 -22.82 -2.94
CA GLU A 82 9.84 -21.93 -3.63
C GLU A 82 9.78 -20.55 -2.98
N PHE A 83 9.63 -20.49 -1.66
CA PHE A 83 9.70 -19.23 -0.92
C PHE A 83 11.03 -18.49 -1.16
N ARG A 84 12.16 -19.24 -1.06
CA ARG A 84 13.49 -18.64 -1.30
C ARG A 84 13.65 -18.11 -2.72
N LYS A 85 13.12 -18.84 -3.70
CA LYS A 85 13.13 -18.42 -5.11
C LYS A 85 12.31 -17.15 -5.29
N LYS A 86 11.06 -17.13 -4.83
CA LYS A 86 10.17 -15.96 -4.90
C LYS A 86 10.77 -14.75 -4.20
N LEU A 87 11.34 -14.93 -3.00
CA LEU A 87 12.02 -13.85 -2.27
C LEU A 87 13.18 -13.27 -3.07
N LYS A 88 14.04 -14.12 -3.62
CA LYS A 88 15.20 -13.70 -4.42
C LYS A 88 14.78 -12.96 -5.70
N GLU A 89 13.76 -13.44 -6.39
CA GLU A 89 13.22 -12.82 -7.60
C GLU A 89 12.61 -11.45 -7.30
N SER A 90 11.77 -11.34 -6.25
CA SER A 90 11.18 -10.09 -5.81
C SER A 90 12.24 -9.06 -5.37
N MET A 91 13.26 -9.50 -4.64
CA MET A 91 14.38 -8.63 -4.24
C MET A 91 15.14 -8.09 -5.45
N LYS A 92 15.39 -8.95 -6.45
CA LYS A 92 16.06 -8.54 -7.69
C LYS A 92 15.21 -7.51 -8.46
N GLU A 93 13.90 -7.69 -8.50
CA GLU A 93 12.99 -6.79 -9.20
C GLU A 93 12.92 -5.40 -8.55
N LEU A 94 13.15 -5.33 -7.25
CA LEU A 94 13.15 -4.11 -6.45
C LEU A 94 14.56 -3.53 -6.19
N ASP A 95 15.60 -4.05 -6.83
CA ASP A 95 16.99 -3.66 -6.61
C ASP A 95 17.42 -3.71 -5.14
N ILE A 96 16.95 -4.74 -4.41
CA ILE A 96 17.30 -4.98 -3.01
C ILE A 96 18.46 -6.00 -2.94
N PRO A 97 19.63 -5.65 -2.38
CA PRO A 97 20.75 -6.56 -2.28
C PRO A 97 20.51 -7.65 -1.22
N ALA A 98 21.13 -8.84 -1.40
CA ALA A 98 20.95 -9.97 -0.47
C ALA A 98 21.36 -9.66 0.99
N SER A 99 22.34 -8.77 1.17
CA SER A 99 22.76 -8.30 2.50
C SER A 99 21.68 -7.63 3.31
N PHE A 100 20.62 -7.13 2.63
CA PHE A 100 19.49 -6.47 3.26
C PHE A 100 18.73 -7.39 4.24
N LEU A 101 18.70 -8.70 3.96
CA LEU A 101 17.99 -9.69 4.80
C LEU A 101 18.57 -9.82 6.21
N GLY A 102 19.84 -9.48 6.41
CA GLY A 102 20.50 -9.49 7.71
C GLY A 102 20.34 -8.21 8.54
N ARG A 103 19.82 -7.13 7.93
CA ARG A 103 19.56 -5.86 8.64
C ARG A 103 18.30 -5.97 9.50
N TYR A 104 18.18 -5.10 10.49
CA TYR A 104 16.95 -5.00 11.29
C TYR A 104 15.89 -4.20 10.57
N VAL A 105 14.61 -4.59 10.78
CA VAL A 105 13.46 -4.01 10.11
C VAL A 105 13.40 -2.49 10.31
N ASN A 106 13.48 -1.75 9.21
CA ASN A 106 13.43 -0.29 9.14
C ASN A 106 14.50 0.45 9.96
N ASP A 107 15.46 -0.25 10.57
CA ASP A 107 16.50 0.34 11.38
C ASP A 107 17.64 0.87 10.47
N GLY A 108 17.84 2.18 10.49
CA GLY A 108 18.80 2.85 9.63
C GLY A 108 18.50 2.76 8.13
N PHE A 109 17.27 2.44 7.72
CA PHE A 109 16.88 2.44 6.31
C PHE A 109 16.69 3.86 5.79
N SER A 110 17.16 4.12 4.58
CA SER A 110 16.76 5.32 3.84
C SER A 110 15.27 5.28 3.50
N GLY A 111 14.67 6.43 3.14
CA GLY A 111 13.28 6.50 2.71
C GLY A 111 12.98 5.54 1.55
N GLY A 112 13.85 5.50 0.53
CA GLY A 112 13.71 4.59 -0.60
C GLY A 112 13.83 3.10 -0.22
N GLU A 113 14.73 2.75 0.71
CA GLU A 113 14.85 1.39 1.23
C GLU A 113 13.58 0.96 1.97
N LYS A 114 12.98 1.83 2.80
CA LYS A 114 11.71 1.57 3.49
C LYS A 114 10.60 1.29 2.50
N LYS A 115 10.43 2.12 1.47
CA LYS A 115 9.40 1.93 0.45
C LYS A 115 9.60 0.65 -0.35
N ARG A 116 10.81 0.36 -0.82
CA ARG A 116 11.11 -0.92 -1.50
C ARG A 116 10.86 -2.13 -0.59
N PHE A 117 11.15 -2.02 0.71
CA PHE A 117 10.87 -3.09 1.66
C PHE A 117 9.37 -3.34 1.86
N GLU A 118 8.53 -2.30 1.87
CA GLU A 118 7.07 -2.45 1.91
C GLU A 118 6.54 -3.13 0.64
N ILE A 119 7.05 -2.74 -0.53
CA ILE A 119 6.67 -3.39 -1.79
C ILE A 119 7.17 -4.84 -1.87
N LEU A 120 8.32 -5.15 -1.29
CA LEU A 120 8.77 -6.54 -1.16
C LEU A 120 7.78 -7.39 -0.34
N GLN A 121 7.26 -6.86 0.76
CA GLN A 121 6.21 -7.52 1.54
C GLN A 121 4.95 -7.73 0.69
N LEU A 122 4.49 -6.69 -0.02
CA LEU A 122 3.35 -6.75 -0.93
C LEU A 122 3.51 -7.87 -1.97
N MET A 123 4.66 -7.95 -2.63
CA MET A 123 4.94 -8.98 -3.65
C MET A 123 4.97 -10.41 -3.08
N LEU A 124 5.42 -10.58 -1.84
CA LEU A 124 5.48 -11.88 -1.18
C LEU A 124 4.10 -12.34 -0.69
N ILE A 125 3.32 -11.44 -0.11
CA ILE A 125 2.02 -11.72 0.49
C ILE A 125 0.92 -11.83 -0.56
N LYS A 126 0.92 -10.96 -1.59
CA LYS A 126 -0.13 -10.85 -2.62
C LYS A 126 -1.53 -10.74 -1.99
N PRO A 127 -1.82 -9.65 -1.27
CA PRO A 127 -3.06 -9.48 -0.54
C PRO A 127 -4.26 -9.36 -1.50
N LYS A 128 -5.49 -9.52 -1.00
CA LYS A 128 -6.72 -9.23 -1.73
C LYS A 128 -6.94 -7.73 -1.92
N LEU A 129 -6.60 -6.94 -0.91
CA LEU A 129 -6.64 -5.48 -0.93
C LEU A 129 -5.31 -4.91 -0.42
N ALA A 130 -4.58 -4.23 -1.28
CA ALA A 130 -3.41 -3.45 -0.91
C ALA A 130 -3.79 -1.98 -0.73
N ILE A 131 -3.54 -1.41 0.45
CA ILE A 131 -3.68 0.01 0.72
C ILE A 131 -2.27 0.59 0.77
N LEU A 132 -1.98 1.49 -0.17
CA LEU A 132 -0.65 2.05 -0.39
C LEU A 132 -0.69 3.55 -0.10
N ASP A 133 -0.27 3.93 1.12
CA ASP A 133 -0.34 5.33 1.57
C ASP A 133 0.98 6.05 1.31
N GLU A 134 0.98 6.95 0.32
CA GLU A 134 2.12 7.77 -0.10
C GLU A 134 3.42 6.97 -0.34
N THR A 135 3.30 5.81 -1.01
CA THR A 135 4.45 4.95 -1.32
C THR A 135 5.45 5.56 -2.30
N ASP A 136 5.07 6.62 -2.98
CA ASP A 136 5.88 7.40 -3.92
C ASP A 136 6.56 8.63 -3.26
N SER A 137 6.19 8.97 -2.04
CA SER A 137 6.72 10.14 -1.34
C SER A 137 8.22 10.00 -1.05
N GLY A 138 8.99 11.04 -1.41
CA GLY A 138 10.43 11.10 -1.14
C GLY A 138 11.29 10.20 -2.05
N LEU A 139 10.72 9.61 -3.10
CA LEU A 139 11.46 8.85 -4.09
C LEU A 139 11.89 9.73 -5.28
N ASP A 140 13.05 9.41 -5.84
CA ASP A 140 13.45 9.88 -7.15
C ASP A 140 12.72 9.12 -8.27
N ILE A 141 12.92 9.54 -9.52
CA ILE A 141 12.21 8.96 -10.68
C ILE A 141 12.46 7.45 -10.80
N ASP A 142 13.70 7.00 -10.57
CA ASP A 142 14.04 5.58 -10.68
C ASP A 142 13.45 4.77 -9.52
N GLY A 143 13.40 5.34 -8.32
CA GLY A 143 12.71 4.79 -7.17
C GLY A 143 11.21 4.61 -7.41
N ILE A 144 10.54 5.62 -7.99
CA ILE A 144 9.12 5.55 -8.35
C ILE A 144 8.88 4.43 -9.37
N ARG A 145 9.71 4.32 -10.41
CA ARG A 145 9.60 3.24 -11.41
C ARG A 145 9.77 1.86 -10.79
N THR A 146 10.75 1.69 -9.91
CA THR A 146 11.02 0.42 -9.21
C THR A 146 9.84 0.02 -8.33
N VAL A 147 9.31 0.94 -7.53
CA VAL A 147 8.13 0.74 -6.67
C VAL A 147 6.89 0.41 -7.51
N ALA A 148 6.61 1.18 -8.55
CA ALA A 148 5.48 0.96 -9.45
C ALA A 148 5.54 -0.40 -10.16
N LYS A 149 6.73 -0.85 -10.58
CA LYS A 149 6.96 -2.18 -11.13
C LYS A 149 6.59 -3.27 -10.13
N GLY A 150 7.02 -3.15 -8.88
CA GLY A 150 6.67 -4.10 -7.83
C GLY A 150 5.17 -4.12 -7.51
N ILE A 151 4.51 -2.95 -7.48
CA ILE A 151 3.05 -2.85 -7.33
C ILE A 151 2.34 -3.59 -8.46
N ASN A 152 2.70 -3.31 -9.72
CA ASN A 152 2.12 -3.97 -10.87
C ASN A 152 2.33 -5.50 -10.83
N ALA A 153 3.52 -5.96 -10.47
CA ALA A 153 3.82 -7.40 -10.33
C ALA A 153 2.99 -8.09 -9.23
N ALA A 154 2.62 -7.37 -8.19
CA ALA A 154 1.80 -7.90 -7.10
C ALA A 154 0.31 -7.91 -7.43
N ILE A 155 -0.19 -6.93 -8.19
CA ILE A 155 -1.62 -6.65 -8.37
C ILE A 155 -2.13 -7.03 -9.76
N ARG A 156 -1.39 -6.69 -10.83
CA ARG A 156 -1.87 -6.92 -12.21
C ARG A 156 -1.97 -8.40 -12.54
N GLY A 157 -3.09 -8.79 -13.17
CA GLY A 157 -3.34 -10.19 -13.55
C GLY A 157 -3.62 -11.11 -12.36
N THR A 158 -3.96 -10.56 -11.22
CA THR A 158 -4.38 -11.29 -10.01
C THR A 158 -5.78 -10.85 -9.58
N ASP A 159 -6.38 -11.55 -8.60
CA ASP A 159 -7.65 -11.16 -7.97
C ASP A 159 -7.46 -10.10 -6.86
N SER A 160 -6.35 -9.37 -6.91
CA SER A 160 -6.01 -8.33 -5.92
C SER A 160 -6.46 -6.96 -6.40
N GLY A 161 -7.01 -6.15 -5.49
CA GLY A 161 -7.25 -4.73 -5.69
C GLY A 161 -6.20 -3.88 -4.99
N ALA A 162 -6.00 -2.64 -5.46
CA ALA A 162 -5.16 -1.66 -4.79
C ALA A 162 -5.89 -0.33 -4.58
N LEU A 163 -5.83 0.20 -3.37
CA LEU A 163 -6.17 1.57 -3.03
C LEU A 163 -4.88 2.36 -2.86
N ILE A 164 -4.55 3.20 -3.84
CA ILE A 164 -3.34 4.01 -3.83
C ILE A 164 -3.70 5.43 -3.40
N ILE A 165 -3.09 5.87 -2.30
CA ILE A 165 -3.19 7.23 -1.82
C ILE A 165 -1.91 7.95 -2.22
N THR A 166 -2.03 8.99 -3.01
CA THR A 166 -0.90 9.80 -3.45
C THR A 166 -1.29 11.27 -3.60
N HIS A 167 -0.30 12.13 -3.50
CA HIS A 167 -0.38 13.55 -3.84
C HIS A 167 0.24 13.85 -5.20
N TYR A 168 0.89 12.85 -5.82
CA TYR A 168 1.65 13.04 -7.05
C TYR A 168 1.10 12.16 -8.16
N SER A 169 0.85 12.76 -9.32
CA SER A 169 0.43 12.03 -10.52
C SER A 169 1.53 11.13 -11.09
N ARG A 170 2.80 11.39 -10.78
CA ARG A 170 3.94 10.64 -11.33
C ARG A 170 3.85 9.13 -11.18
N ILE A 171 3.35 8.62 -10.06
CA ILE A 171 3.16 7.18 -9.89
C ILE A 171 2.06 6.65 -10.82
N LEU A 172 1.05 7.46 -11.15
CA LEU A 172 -0.07 7.09 -12.03
C LEU A 172 0.35 6.88 -13.48
N GLU A 173 1.48 7.46 -13.92
CA GLU A 173 2.07 7.19 -15.22
C GLU A 173 2.56 5.74 -15.34
N HIS A 174 2.90 5.10 -14.21
CA HIS A 174 3.48 3.76 -14.15
C HIS A 174 2.49 2.72 -13.59
N VAL A 175 1.56 3.15 -12.73
CA VAL A 175 0.48 2.31 -12.19
C VAL A 175 -0.84 2.94 -12.62
N GLN A 176 -1.37 2.51 -13.77
CA GLN A 176 -2.62 3.06 -14.31
C GLN A 176 -3.81 2.67 -13.43
N PRO A 177 -4.51 3.63 -12.81
CA PRO A 177 -5.69 3.34 -12.01
C PRO A 177 -6.90 3.05 -12.89
N ASP A 178 -7.81 2.21 -12.42
CA ASP A 178 -9.12 2.02 -13.07
C ASP A 178 -10.07 3.16 -12.72
N LYS A 179 -9.96 3.69 -11.49
CA LYS A 179 -10.77 4.80 -10.98
C LYS A 179 -9.93 5.75 -10.12
N ILE A 180 -10.27 7.02 -10.18
CA ILE A 180 -9.70 8.07 -9.34
C ILE A 180 -10.84 8.71 -8.55
N HIS A 181 -10.63 8.85 -7.23
CA HIS A 181 -11.52 9.53 -6.31
C HIS A 181 -10.82 10.75 -5.71
N VAL A 182 -11.47 11.90 -5.78
CA VAL A 182 -10.98 13.14 -5.16
C VAL A 182 -11.64 13.29 -3.81
N LEU A 183 -10.82 13.30 -2.76
CA LEU A 183 -11.25 13.43 -1.37
C LEU A 183 -10.94 14.85 -0.85
N ILE A 184 -11.95 15.59 -0.42
CA ILE A 184 -11.83 16.92 0.18
C ILE A 184 -12.66 16.94 1.47
N ALA A 185 -12.05 17.36 2.58
CA ALA A 185 -12.71 17.46 3.88
C ALA A 185 -13.51 16.19 4.27
N GLY A 186 -12.94 15.01 4.06
CA GLY A 186 -13.56 13.73 4.39
C GLY A 186 -14.65 13.24 3.42
N LYS A 187 -14.92 13.96 2.33
CA LYS A 187 -15.94 13.61 1.33
C LYS A 187 -15.33 13.34 -0.03
N ILE A 188 -15.82 12.31 -0.72
CA ILE A 188 -15.52 12.10 -2.14
C ILE A 188 -16.34 13.12 -2.94
N VAL A 189 -15.67 14.12 -3.50
CA VAL A 189 -16.31 15.20 -4.26
C VAL A 189 -16.36 14.92 -5.76
N LYS A 190 -15.47 14.08 -6.27
CA LYS A 190 -15.45 13.66 -7.68
C LYS A 190 -14.89 12.24 -7.81
N THR A 191 -15.45 11.51 -8.77
CA THR A 191 -14.95 10.19 -9.21
C THR A 191 -14.86 10.20 -10.73
N GLY A 192 -13.78 9.66 -11.27
CA GLY A 192 -13.55 9.56 -12.72
C GLY A 192 -12.59 8.42 -13.07
N GLY A 193 -12.28 8.29 -14.34
CA GLY A 193 -11.26 7.40 -14.86
C GLY A 193 -9.86 8.01 -14.79
N PRO A 194 -8.88 7.40 -15.48
CA PRO A 194 -7.50 7.89 -15.51
C PRO A 194 -7.35 9.33 -16.01
N GLU A 195 -8.26 9.79 -16.88
CA GLU A 195 -8.29 11.15 -17.42
C GLU A 195 -8.46 12.22 -16.33
N LEU A 196 -9.08 11.87 -15.21
CA LEU A 196 -9.24 12.80 -14.08
C LEU A 196 -7.89 13.23 -13.49
N ALA A 197 -6.84 12.40 -13.57
CA ALA A 197 -5.50 12.78 -13.12
C ALA A 197 -4.97 13.98 -13.91
N LEU A 198 -5.10 13.94 -15.23
CA LEU A 198 -4.65 15.02 -16.13
C LEU A 198 -5.46 16.30 -15.88
N GLU A 199 -6.78 16.16 -15.69
CA GLU A 199 -7.65 17.30 -15.38
C GLU A 199 -7.24 18.00 -14.07
N LEU A 200 -6.87 17.21 -13.06
CA LEU A 200 -6.39 17.73 -11.76
C LEU A 200 -5.02 18.39 -11.87
N GLU A 201 -4.13 17.90 -12.73
CA GLU A 201 -2.83 18.53 -12.98
C GLU A 201 -2.97 19.88 -13.68
N GLU A 202 -3.86 19.97 -14.68
CA GLU A 202 -4.05 21.18 -15.44
C GLU A 202 -4.81 22.27 -14.65
N LYS A 203 -5.87 21.90 -13.92
CA LYS A 203 -6.80 22.83 -13.28
C LYS A 203 -6.58 23.00 -11.77
N GLY A 204 -5.76 22.17 -11.16
CA GLY A 204 -5.66 22.10 -9.69
C GLY A 204 -6.92 21.53 -9.04
N TYR A 205 -7.14 21.86 -7.76
CA TYR A 205 -8.29 21.36 -6.97
C TYR A 205 -9.36 22.42 -6.70
N ASP A 206 -9.09 23.71 -6.94
CA ASP A 206 -9.95 24.84 -6.52
C ASP A 206 -11.33 24.83 -7.16
N TRP A 207 -11.43 24.38 -8.41
CA TRP A 207 -12.70 24.26 -9.11
C TRP A 207 -13.64 23.18 -8.53
N LEU A 208 -13.12 22.24 -7.76
CA LEU A 208 -13.91 21.23 -7.07
C LEU A 208 -14.47 21.72 -5.73
N GLU A 209 -13.83 22.72 -5.12
CA GLU A 209 -14.30 23.33 -3.88
C GLU A 209 -15.46 24.30 -4.12
N THR A 210 -15.44 25.00 -5.24
CA THR A 210 -16.50 25.97 -5.62
C THR A 210 -17.80 25.33 -6.10
N GLY A 211 -17.80 24.03 -6.39
CA GLY A 211 -18.99 23.26 -6.82
C GLY A 211 -19.80 22.61 -5.71
N SER A 212 -19.37 22.72 -4.45
CA SER A 212 -20.00 22.03 -3.31
C SER A 212 -21.17 22.79 -2.68
N ASP A 213 -21.50 24.01 -3.16
CA ASP A 213 -22.59 24.87 -2.67
C ASP A 213 -23.69 25.08 -3.71
N LYS A 214 -24.17 24.00 -4.36
CA LYS A 214 -25.44 24.05 -5.10
C LYS A 214 -26.24 22.78 -4.94
#